data_6e9e7a0e63ecc00dc4fa66f66a414a5e
#
_entry.id   6e9e7a0e63ecc00dc4fa66f66a414a5e
#
_cell.length_a   1.000
_cell.length_b   1.000
_cell.length_c   1.000
_cell.angle_alpha   90.00
_cell.angle_beta   90.00
_cell.angle_gamma   90.00
#
_symmetry.space_group_name_H-M   'P 1'
#
loop_
_entity.id
_entity.type
_entity.pdbx_description
1 polymer ?
#
loop_
_entity_poly.entity_id
_entity_poly.type
_entity_poly.pdbx_seq_one_letter_code
_entity_poly.pdbx_strand_id
1 'polypeptide(L)'
;FVTTGVIKDGFGSMKASDTYYESGTGSTTYHPFSIKKRSAVQFNISAIDRNSGITYAHIEKKENGQWKRIDDTVKIKPASYDDDFVHGLTKGEYRLAIKAPTTQLNAVSYTSSSKSKKVAYKKSKAKKIKLDGQTSNIYTTGEKTSRWYKISITSTKKKRILNLGKNTVSG
;
A
#
# COMPACT_ATOMS: atom_id res chain seq x y z
N PHE A 1 12.10 -17.04 -15.74
CA PHE A 1 12.67 -16.56 -14.45
C PHE A 1 12.07 -17.42 -13.36
N VAL A 2 12.85 -18.30 -12.76
CA VAL A 2 12.47 -19.10 -11.59
C VAL A 2 12.82 -18.23 -10.38
N THR A 3 11.85 -17.54 -9.81
CA THR A 3 12.01 -16.98 -8.47
C THR A 3 11.97 -18.15 -7.49
N THR A 4 13.05 -18.37 -6.76
CA THR A 4 13.11 -19.32 -5.65
C THR A 4 12.21 -18.84 -4.53
N GLY A 5 10.90 -19.09 -4.66
CA GLY A 5 9.94 -18.87 -3.58
C GLY A 5 10.15 -19.92 -2.49
N VAL A 6 10.45 -19.49 -1.28
CA VAL A 6 10.47 -20.36 -0.12
C VAL A 6 9.01 -20.62 0.26
N ILE A 7 8.51 -21.84 -0.01
CA ILE A 7 7.23 -22.27 0.55
C ILE A 7 7.44 -22.48 2.03
N LYS A 8 6.85 -21.61 2.85
CA LYS A 8 6.79 -21.77 4.30
C LYS A 8 5.34 -21.86 4.70
N ASP A 9 4.95 -22.99 5.23
CA ASP A 9 3.72 -23.09 6.02
C ASP A 9 3.86 -22.19 7.24
N GLY A 10 3.06 -21.11 7.28
CA GLY A 10 3.12 -20.11 8.32
C GLY A 10 4.41 -19.26 8.26
N PHE A 11 4.47 -18.31 7.34
CA PHE A 11 5.64 -17.43 7.26
C PHE A 11 5.61 -16.37 8.37
N GLY A 12 6.78 -16.12 8.93
CA GLY A 12 7.00 -15.04 9.90
C GLY A 12 6.85 -13.64 9.29
N SER A 13 7.69 -12.70 9.70
CA SER A 13 7.66 -11.33 9.17
C SER A 13 7.96 -11.29 7.68
N MET A 14 7.09 -10.59 6.92
CA MET A 14 7.29 -10.34 5.50
C MET A 14 8.40 -9.31 5.28
N LYS A 15 9.21 -9.55 4.26
CA LYS A 15 10.20 -8.59 3.75
C LYS A 15 9.74 -8.04 2.39
N ALA A 16 10.04 -6.77 2.14
CA ALA A 16 9.75 -6.16 0.86
C ALA A 16 10.46 -6.89 -0.29
N SER A 17 9.77 -7.07 -1.39
CA SER A 17 10.23 -7.74 -2.61
C SER A 17 10.39 -9.27 -2.53
N ASP A 18 10.14 -9.89 -1.39
CA ASP A 18 10.04 -11.34 -1.30
C ASP A 18 8.62 -11.80 -1.68
N THR A 19 8.52 -12.97 -2.30
CA THR A 19 7.24 -13.64 -2.56
C THR A 19 7.06 -14.81 -1.61
N TYR A 20 5.89 -14.88 -1.01
CA TYR A 20 5.48 -15.91 -0.07
C TYR A 20 4.32 -16.70 -0.65
N TYR A 21 4.30 -18.00 -0.39
CA TYR A 21 3.20 -18.88 -0.78
C TYR A 21 2.51 -19.38 0.48
N GLU A 22 1.19 -19.38 0.45
CA GLU A 22 0.36 -19.77 1.58
C GLU A 22 -0.85 -20.56 1.11
N SER A 23 -1.06 -21.73 1.70
CA SER A 23 -2.32 -22.46 1.56
C SER A 23 -3.36 -21.85 2.50
N GLY A 24 -4.57 -21.65 1.99
CA GLY A 24 -5.68 -21.19 2.80
C GLY A 24 -6.00 -22.19 3.91
N THR A 25 -6.40 -21.67 5.07
CA THR A 25 -6.75 -22.48 6.24
C THR A 25 -8.25 -22.46 6.55
N GLY A 26 -9.03 -21.70 5.78
CA GLY A 26 -10.45 -21.39 6.10
C GLY A 26 -10.59 -20.30 7.18
N SER A 27 -9.52 -20.04 7.95
CA SER A 27 -9.43 -19.00 8.96
C SER A 27 -8.57 -17.82 8.49
N THR A 28 -8.54 -16.75 9.28
CA THR A 28 -7.65 -15.61 8.97
C THR A 28 -6.24 -15.90 9.46
N THR A 29 -5.28 -15.75 8.57
CA THR A 29 -3.85 -15.80 8.87
C THR A 29 -3.28 -14.37 8.91
N TYR A 30 -2.19 -14.16 9.63
CA TYR A 30 -1.61 -12.84 9.86
C TYR A 30 -0.13 -12.82 9.55
N HIS A 31 0.28 -11.89 8.69
CA HIS A 31 1.64 -11.76 8.19
C HIS A 31 2.23 -10.41 8.61
N PRO A 32 3.03 -10.35 9.68
CA PRO A 32 3.58 -9.11 10.20
C PRO A 32 4.66 -8.54 9.27
N PHE A 33 4.71 -7.21 9.18
CA PHE A 33 5.77 -6.46 8.51
C PHE A 33 5.98 -5.10 9.18
N SER A 34 7.12 -4.46 8.91
CA SER A 34 7.47 -3.18 9.53
C SER A 34 7.76 -2.10 8.48
N ILE A 35 7.28 -0.91 8.74
CA ILE A 35 7.56 0.27 7.94
C ILE A 35 8.46 1.23 8.73
N LYS A 36 9.70 1.43 8.27
CA LYS A 36 10.71 2.24 8.96
C LYS A 36 10.49 3.76 8.79
N LYS A 37 9.87 4.17 7.70
CA LYS A 37 9.55 5.58 7.38
C LYS A 37 8.31 5.64 6.49
N ARG A 38 7.64 6.80 6.40
CA ARG A 38 6.47 6.98 5.52
C ARG A 38 6.76 6.46 4.12
N SER A 39 5.96 5.48 3.67
CA SER A 39 6.14 4.78 2.41
C SER A 39 4.80 4.56 1.72
N ALA A 40 4.82 4.53 0.39
CA ALA A 40 3.78 3.85 -0.37
C ALA A 40 4.13 2.36 -0.38
N VAL A 41 3.19 1.53 -0.04
CA VAL A 41 3.32 0.07 -0.01
C VAL A 41 2.27 -0.49 -0.95
N GLN A 42 2.70 -1.32 -1.87
CA GLN A 42 1.83 -2.04 -2.80
C GLN A 42 1.94 -3.52 -2.51
N PHE A 43 0.81 -4.16 -2.30
CA PHE A 43 0.70 -5.60 -2.17
C PHE A 43 0.27 -6.19 -3.49
N ASN A 44 0.85 -7.35 -3.81
CA ASN A 44 0.37 -8.22 -4.87
C ASN A 44 -0.09 -9.52 -4.22
N ILE A 45 -1.35 -9.84 -4.39
CA ILE A 45 -1.95 -11.05 -3.84
C ILE A 45 -2.60 -11.81 -4.99
N SER A 46 -2.11 -13.01 -5.28
CA SER A 46 -2.65 -13.87 -6.32
C SER A 46 -3.35 -15.06 -5.68
N ALA A 47 -4.60 -15.29 -6.04
CA ALA A 47 -5.35 -16.50 -5.72
C ALA A 47 -5.19 -17.48 -6.87
N ILE A 48 -4.35 -18.52 -6.69
CA ILE A 48 -3.82 -19.33 -7.80
C ILE A 48 -4.83 -20.35 -8.29
N ASP A 49 -5.54 -21.02 -7.38
CA ASP A 49 -6.43 -22.13 -7.74
C ASP A 49 -7.75 -21.63 -8.33
N ARG A 50 -8.16 -22.23 -9.45
CA ARG A 50 -9.35 -21.83 -10.21
C ARG A 50 -10.67 -22.23 -9.57
N ASN A 51 -10.68 -23.35 -8.86
CA ASN A 51 -11.89 -23.98 -8.33
C ASN A 51 -12.09 -23.71 -6.83
N SER A 52 -11.38 -22.74 -6.27
CA SER A 52 -11.50 -22.36 -4.87
C SER A 52 -12.41 -21.14 -4.71
N GLY A 53 -12.72 -20.77 -3.48
CA GLY A 53 -13.49 -19.57 -3.18
C GLY A 53 -12.65 -18.29 -3.16
N ILE A 54 -13.28 -17.19 -2.79
CA ILE A 54 -12.67 -15.85 -2.76
C ILE A 54 -11.68 -15.75 -1.60
N THR A 55 -10.51 -15.17 -1.88
CA THR A 55 -9.56 -14.71 -0.87
C THR A 55 -9.89 -13.28 -0.46
N TYR A 56 -9.85 -13.00 0.83
CA TYR A 56 -10.05 -11.68 1.42
C TYR A 56 -8.78 -11.21 2.09
N ALA A 57 -8.40 -9.95 1.90
CA ALA A 57 -7.24 -9.37 2.55
C ALA A 57 -7.51 -7.95 3.07
N HIS A 58 -6.86 -7.58 4.17
CA HIS A 58 -6.85 -6.23 4.71
C HIS A 58 -5.58 -5.98 5.54
N ILE A 59 -5.30 -4.72 5.83
CA ILE A 59 -4.14 -4.32 6.64
C ILE A 59 -4.59 -3.91 8.04
N GLU A 60 -3.83 -4.31 9.03
CA GLU A 60 -3.95 -3.85 10.39
C GLU A 60 -2.66 -3.18 10.85
N LYS A 61 -2.79 -2.16 11.69
CA LYS A 61 -1.69 -1.44 12.31
C LYS A 61 -1.70 -1.68 13.82
N LYS A 62 -0.52 -1.86 14.40
CA LYS A 62 -0.39 -1.95 15.86
C LYS A 62 -0.39 -0.57 16.48
N GLU A 63 -1.38 -0.28 17.32
CA GLU A 63 -1.54 0.99 18.03
C GLU A 63 -1.82 0.69 19.52
N ASN A 64 -0.99 1.22 20.42
CA ASN A 64 -1.09 0.99 21.86
C ASN A 64 -1.15 -0.51 22.24
N GLY A 65 -0.36 -1.33 21.57
CA GLY A 65 -0.31 -2.78 21.79
C GLY A 65 -1.42 -3.57 21.10
N GLN A 66 -2.46 -2.93 20.55
CA GLN A 66 -3.58 -3.58 19.91
C GLN A 66 -3.51 -3.46 18.38
N TRP A 67 -3.98 -4.48 17.68
CA TRP A 67 -4.13 -4.47 16.23
C TRP A 67 -5.43 -3.79 15.83
N LYS A 68 -5.33 -2.79 14.98
CA LYS A 68 -6.48 -2.05 14.43
C LYS A 68 -6.45 -2.10 12.92
N ARG A 69 -7.55 -2.48 12.34
CA ARG A 69 -7.75 -2.43 10.90
C ARG A 69 -7.73 -0.97 10.41
N ILE A 70 -7.03 -0.70 9.32
CA ILE A 70 -6.83 0.65 8.78
C ILE A 70 -7.39 0.87 7.38
N ASP A 71 -7.91 -0.16 6.73
CA ASP A 71 -8.39 -0.13 5.35
C ASP A 71 -9.64 -1.00 5.13
N ASP A 72 -10.19 -0.94 3.92
CA ASP A 72 -11.26 -1.83 3.48
C ASP A 72 -10.69 -3.21 3.07
N THR A 73 -11.55 -4.24 3.10
CA THR A 73 -11.18 -5.57 2.61
C THR A 73 -11.16 -5.59 1.09
N VAL A 74 -10.06 -6.04 0.51
CA VAL A 74 -10.02 -6.44 -0.90
C VAL A 74 -10.51 -7.87 -1.06
N LYS A 75 -11.08 -8.16 -2.23
CA LYS A 75 -11.62 -9.47 -2.62
C LYS A 75 -10.88 -9.94 -3.86
N ILE A 76 -10.11 -11.00 -3.73
CA ILE A 76 -9.36 -11.60 -4.83
C ILE A 76 -10.12 -12.84 -5.28
N LYS A 77 -10.57 -12.84 -6.54
CA LYS A 77 -11.30 -13.97 -7.13
C LYS A 77 -10.33 -15.11 -7.42
N PRO A 78 -10.82 -16.37 -7.48
CA PRO A 78 -10.02 -17.51 -7.91
C PRO A 78 -9.36 -17.28 -9.27
N ALA A 79 -8.15 -17.78 -9.46
CA ALA A 79 -7.33 -17.59 -10.67
C ALA A 79 -7.14 -16.12 -11.06
N SER A 80 -7.11 -15.21 -10.08
CA SER A 80 -6.87 -13.79 -10.29
C SER A 80 -5.83 -13.24 -9.31
N TYR A 81 -5.42 -12.01 -9.55
CA TYR A 81 -4.52 -11.26 -8.68
C TYR A 81 -5.09 -9.86 -8.40
N ASP A 82 -4.65 -9.26 -7.32
CA ASP A 82 -4.89 -7.84 -7.01
C ASP A 82 -3.53 -7.17 -6.85
N ASP A 83 -3.24 -6.22 -7.74
CA ASP A 83 -2.05 -5.38 -7.74
C ASP A 83 -2.38 -3.91 -7.40
N ASP A 84 -3.65 -3.57 -7.22
CA ASP A 84 -4.12 -2.23 -6.86
C ASP A 84 -4.19 -2.01 -5.34
N PHE A 85 -3.81 -2.98 -4.54
CA PHE A 85 -3.84 -2.89 -3.08
C PHE A 85 -2.69 -2.02 -2.56
N VAL A 86 -2.83 -0.70 -2.74
CA VAL A 86 -1.79 0.31 -2.48
C VAL A 86 -2.17 1.18 -1.29
N HIS A 87 -1.25 1.29 -0.33
CA HIS A 87 -1.43 2.10 0.88
C HIS A 87 -0.27 3.04 1.15
N GLY A 88 -0.58 4.26 1.57
CA GLY A 88 0.40 5.12 2.21
C GLY A 88 0.49 4.80 3.71
N LEU A 89 1.62 4.26 4.16
CA LEU A 89 1.81 3.85 5.55
C LEU A 89 2.84 4.73 6.27
N THR A 90 2.59 5.03 7.55
CA THR A 90 3.54 5.72 8.44
C THR A 90 4.58 4.73 8.97
N LYS A 91 5.62 5.20 9.67
CA LYS A 91 6.48 4.32 10.47
C LYS A 91 5.63 3.56 11.49
N GLY A 92 5.82 2.25 11.58
CA GLY A 92 5.08 1.41 12.53
C GLY A 92 5.16 -0.07 12.22
N GLU A 93 4.50 -0.84 13.08
CA GLU A 93 4.27 -2.28 12.93
C GLU A 93 2.90 -2.51 12.32
N TYR A 94 2.86 -3.39 11.33
CA TYR A 94 1.68 -3.73 10.56
C TYR A 94 1.58 -5.24 10.40
N ARG A 95 0.39 -5.71 10.04
CA ARG A 95 0.19 -7.07 9.55
C ARG A 95 -0.81 -7.08 8.39
N LEU A 96 -0.55 -7.90 7.42
CA LEU A 96 -1.50 -8.27 6.39
C LEU A 96 -2.32 -9.44 6.93
N ALA A 97 -3.64 -9.30 6.93
CA ALA A 97 -4.58 -10.34 7.30
C ALA A 97 -5.17 -10.95 6.04
N ILE A 98 -5.07 -12.27 5.88
CA ILE A 98 -5.58 -13.02 4.72
C ILE A 98 -6.54 -14.09 5.22
N LYS A 99 -7.73 -14.13 4.64
CA LYS A 99 -8.70 -15.21 4.82
C LYS A 99 -8.97 -15.88 3.49
N ALA A 100 -8.53 -17.10 3.34
CA ALA A 100 -8.68 -17.90 2.13
C ALA A 100 -9.28 -19.26 2.45
N PRO A 101 -10.07 -19.88 1.53
CA PRO A 101 -10.53 -21.24 1.64
C PRO A 101 -9.37 -22.24 1.73
N THR A 102 -9.58 -23.38 2.37
CA THR A 102 -8.56 -24.43 2.53
C THR A 102 -8.03 -24.99 1.20
N THR A 103 -8.78 -24.84 0.14
CA THR A 103 -8.41 -25.28 -1.22
C THR A 103 -7.64 -24.22 -2.01
N GLN A 104 -7.43 -23.03 -1.45
CA GLN A 104 -6.79 -21.92 -2.16
C GLN A 104 -5.30 -21.83 -1.83
N LEU A 105 -4.44 -21.86 -2.85
CA LEU A 105 -3.05 -21.42 -2.75
C LEU A 105 -2.96 -19.95 -3.13
N ASN A 106 -2.31 -19.15 -2.30
CA ASN A 106 -2.07 -17.74 -2.55
C ASN A 106 -0.57 -17.47 -2.69
N ALA A 107 -0.21 -16.58 -3.64
CA ALA A 107 1.10 -15.97 -3.69
C ALA A 107 0.99 -14.52 -3.21
N VAL A 108 1.82 -14.12 -2.28
CA VAL A 108 1.76 -12.82 -1.62
C VAL A 108 3.13 -12.16 -1.64
N SER A 109 3.17 -10.94 -2.11
CA SER A 109 4.37 -10.09 -2.02
C SER A 109 4.00 -8.64 -1.74
N TYR A 110 4.96 -7.82 -1.32
CA TYR A 110 4.76 -6.38 -1.28
C TYR A 110 6.04 -5.64 -1.67
N THR A 111 5.85 -4.45 -2.24
CA THR A 111 6.91 -3.49 -2.49
C THR A 111 6.71 -2.24 -1.64
N SER A 112 7.80 -1.55 -1.31
CA SER A 112 7.75 -0.36 -0.48
C SER A 112 8.61 0.74 -1.07
N SER A 113 8.01 1.89 -1.36
CA SER A 113 8.69 3.07 -1.88
C SER A 113 8.56 4.24 -0.92
N SER A 114 9.66 4.77 -0.42
CA SER A 114 9.68 5.91 0.48
C SER A 114 10.12 7.18 -0.24
N LYS A 115 9.39 8.29 -0.02
CA LYS A 115 9.79 9.61 -0.51
C LYS A 115 10.09 10.52 0.68
N SER A 116 11.28 11.11 0.70
CA SER A 116 11.78 11.95 1.80
C SER A 116 11.34 13.42 1.73
N LYS A 117 10.46 13.81 0.79
CA LYS A 117 10.05 15.19 0.66
C LYS A 117 9.24 15.65 1.86
N LYS A 118 9.70 16.72 2.52
CA LYS A 118 8.97 17.36 3.63
C LYS A 118 7.59 17.81 3.16
N VAL A 119 6.59 17.54 3.97
CA VAL A 119 5.20 17.96 3.76
C VAL A 119 4.90 19.20 4.56
N ALA A 120 4.16 20.15 3.98
CA ALA A 120 3.73 21.35 4.68
C ALA A 120 2.29 21.19 5.17
N TYR A 121 2.11 21.07 6.47
CA TYR A 121 0.79 20.97 7.12
C TYR A 121 0.20 22.33 7.51
N LYS A 122 0.95 23.42 7.36
CA LYS A 122 0.50 24.79 7.66
C LYS A 122 0.59 25.66 6.39
N LYS A 123 -0.41 26.51 6.15
CA LYS A 123 -0.45 27.43 5.00
C LYS A 123 0.79 28.33 4.94
N SER A 124 1.26 28.85 6.10
CA SER A 124 2.47 29.67 6.18
C SER A 124 3.75 28.96 5.73
N LYS A 125 3.77 27.62 5.79
CA LYS A 125 4.89 26.79 5.36
C LYS A 125 4.63 26.09 4.02
N ALA A 126 3.64 26.57 3.25
CA ALA A 126 3.25 25.98 1.97
C ALA A 126 4.45 25.83 1.04
N LYS A 127 4.58 24.64 0.45
CA LYS A 127 5.69 24.29 -0.44
C LYS A 127 5.48 24.92 -1.82
N LYS A 128 6.50 25.63 -2.32
CA LYS A 128 6.45 26.22 -3.67
C LYS A 128 6.55 25.12 -4.73
N ILE A 129 5.61 25.12 -5.67
CA ILE A 129 5.66 24.34 -6.91
C ILE A 129 6.03 25.33 -8.01
N LYS A 130 7.02 24.97 -8.83
CA LYS A 130 7.37 25.76 -10.02
C LYS A 130 6.26 25.63 -11.06
N LEU A 131 6.08 26.65 -11.89
CA LEU A 131 5.25 26.53 -13.09
C LEU A 131 5.84 25.42 -13.95
N ASP A 132 4.98 24.60 -14.55
CA ASP A 132 5.33 23.40 -15.34
C ASP A 132 6.10 22.33 -14.55
N GLY A 133 6.16 22.48 -13.21
CA GLY A 133 6.79 21.53 -12.31
C GLY A 133 5.79 20.52 -11.74
N GLN A 134 6.32 19.36 -11.40
CA GLN A 134 5.58 18.30 -10.72
C GLN A 134 6.04 18.16 -9.27
N THR A 135 5.12 17.75 -8.39
CA THR A 135 5.45 17.29 -7.05
C THR A 135 4.56 16.11 -6.69
N SER A 136 5.14 15.12 -6.06
CA SER A 136 4.40 13.96 -5.57
C SER A 136 4.65 13.77 -4.09
N ASN A 137 3.65 13.30 -3.38
CA ASN A 137 3.71 12.98 -1.96
C ASN A 137 2.89 11.73 -1.67
N ILE A 138 3.27 11.04 -0.61
CA ILE A 138 2.55 9.89 -0.12
C ILE A 138 1.54 10.38 0.92
N TYR A 139 0.25 10.18 0.65
CA TYR A 139 -0.81 10.31 1.64
C TYR A 139 -0.91 9.00 2.41
N THR A 140 -1.00 9.08 3.73
CA THR A 140 -1.17 7.88 4.55
C THR A 140 -2.64 7.53 4.68
N THR A 141 -2.94 6.24 4.68
CA THR A 141 -4.28 5.73 4.91
C THR A 141 -4.87 6.34 6.19
N GLY A 142 -6.06 6.90 6.09
CA GLY A 142 -6.71 7.62 7.19
C GLY A 142 -6.16 9.02 7.51
N GLU A 143 -5.23 9.57 6.73
CA GLU A 143 -4.72 10.93 6.94
C GLU A 143 -5.82 11.98 6.71
N LYS A 144 -6.16 12.74 7.77
CA LYS A 144 -7.18 13.80 7.73
C LYS A 144 -6.59 15.21 7.62
N THR A 145 -5.27 15.36 7.51
CA THR A 145 -4.57 16.65 7.52
C THR A 145 -4.41 17.21 6.12
N SER A 146 -4.71 18.51 5.95
CA SER A 146 -4.47 19.23 4.71
C SER A 146 -2.97 19.43 4.46
N ARG A 147 -2.58 19.36 3.20
CA ARG A 147 -1.22 19.64 2.73
C ARG A 147 -1.24 20.89 1.87
N TRP A 148 -0.32 21.80 2.15
CA TRP A 148 -0.33 23.13 1.56
C TRP A 148 0.79 23.29 0.52
N TYR A 149 0.40 23.75 -0.64
CA TYR A 149 1.30 24.10 -1.74
C TYR A 149 1.01 25.53 -2.18
N LYS A 150 2.05 26.23 -2.69
CA LYS A 150 1.91 27.55 -3.29
C LYS A 150 2.48 27.57 -4.69
N ILE A 151 1.79 28.22 -5.61
CA ILE A 151 2.20 28.47 -6.97
C ILE A 151 2.26 30.00 -7.13
N SER A 152 3.34 30.51 -7.70
CA SER A 152 3.44 31.94 -8.04
C SER A 152 3.11 32.12 -9.50
N ILE A 153 2.03 32.85 -9.79
CA ILE A 153 1.61 33.20 -11.14
C ILE A 153 2.04 34.67 -11.37
N THR A 154 3.02 34.89 -12.23
CA THR A 154 3.61 36.21 -12.50
C THR A 154 2.98 36.90 -13.72
N SER A 155 2.11 36.21 -14.49
CA SER A 155 1.42 36.76 -15.64
C SER A 155 0.01 36.23 -15.72
N THR A 156 -0.96 37.12 -15.90
CA THR A 156 -2.38 36.78 -16.10
C THR A 156 -2.76 36.60 -17.57
N LYS A 157 -1.83 36.86 -18.50
CA LYS A 157 -2.08 36.79 -19.95
C LYS A 157 -2.23 35.36 -20.50
N LYS A 158 -1.82 34.33 -19.72
CA LYS A 158 -1.90 32.92 -20.14
C LYS A 158 -2.76 32.15 -19.17
N LYS A 159 -3.68 31.34 -19.69
CA LYS A 159 -4.43 30.35 -18.91
C LYS A 159 -3.46 29.33 -18.30
N ARG A 160 -3.75 28.87 -17.07
CA ARG A 160 -2.97 27.87 -16.34
C ARG A 160 -3.89 26.73 -15.93
N ILE A 161 -3.40 25.51 -16.04
CA ILE A 161 -4.11 24.30 -15.64
C ILE A 161 -3.40 23.70 -14.45
N LEU A 162 -4.12 23.39 -13.38
CA LEU A 162 -3.65 22.60 -12.25
C LEU A 162 -4.23 21.18 -12.38
N ASN A 163 -3.36 20.22 -12.68
CA ASN A 163 -3.73 18.81 -12.69
C ASN A 163 -3.48 18.19 -11.32
N LEU A 164 -4.54 17.68 -10.72
CA LEU A 164 -4.46 16.89 -9.47
C LEU A 164 -4.72 15.44 -9.84
N GLY A 165 -3.65 14.66 -9.90
CA GLY A 165 -3.73 13.23 -10.18
C GLY A 165 -3.53 12.38 -8.91
N LYS A 166 -4.34 11.34 -8.75
CA LYS A 166 -4.06 10.22 -7.87
C LYS A 166 -3.25 9.22 -8.69
N ASN A 167 -1.95 9.15 -8.43
CA ASN A 167 -1.13 8.09 -9.02
C ASN A 167 -1.15 6.89 -8.09
N THR A 168 -1.63 5.77 -8.57
CA THR A 168 -1.24 4.46 -8.09
C THR A 168 0.26 4.30 -8.33
N VAL A 169 0.97 3.71 -7.39
CA VAL A 169 2.40 3.47 -7.56
C VAL A 169 2.55 2.36 -8.57
N SER A 170 2.80 2.70 -9.83
CA SER A 170 3.43 1.75 -10.73
C SER A 170 4.89 1.63 -10.32
N GLY A 171 5.29 0.46 -9.86
CA GLY A 171 6.67 0.09 -9.60
C GLY A 171 7.50 0.04 -10.87
#